data_bf0787aa63856f83b9707cfd22e0bcb3
#
_entry.id   bf0787aa63856f83b9707cfd22e0bcb3
#
_cell.length_a   1.000
_cell.length_b   1.000
_cell.length_c   1.000
_cell.angle_alpha   90.00
_cell.angle_beta   90.00
_cell.angle_gamma   90.00
#
_symmetry.space_group_name_H-M   'P 1'
#
loop_
_entity.id
_entity.type
_entity.pdbx_description
1 polymer ?
#
loop_
_entity_poly.entity_id
_entity_poly.type
_entity_poly.pdbx_seq_one_letter_code
_entity_poly.pdbx_strand_id
1 'polypeptide(L)' 'YKISMRSTGDVNVSQICATLGGGGHAKASGCAIDGNLEDVKKILVEAVRKGMNL' A
#
# COMPACT_ATOMS: atom_id res chain seq x y z
N TYR A 1 8.64 5.95 6.95
CA TYR A 1 7.57 5.18 7.58
C TYR A 1 7.51 3.77 7.00
N LYS A 2 7.32 2.81 7.86
CA LYS A 2 7.03 1.43 7.46
C LYS A 2 5.52 1.24 7.46
N ILE A 3 5.02 0.72 6.35
CA ILE A 3 3.59 0.54 6.14
C ILE A 3 3.31 -0.95 6.05
N SER A 4 2.34 -1.41 6.82
CA SER A 4 1.84 -2.79 6.72
C SER A 4 0.41 -2.74 6.23
N MET A 5 0.08 -3.59 5.27
CA MET A 5 -1.25 -3.69 4.70
C MET A 5 -1.78 -5.10 4.84
N ARG A 6 -3.07 -5.22 5.14
CA ARG A 6 -3.76 -6.50 5.23
C ARG A 6 -5.10 -6.40 4.51
N SER A 7 -5.52 -7.51 3.94
CA SER A 7 -6.81 -7.59 3.26
C SER A 7 -7.50 -8.89 3.65
N THR A 8 -8.81 -8.81 3.85
CA THR A 8 -9.66 -9.98 4.09
C THR A 8 -10.57 -10.27 2.91
N GLY A 9 -10.50 -9.45 1.86
CA GLY A 9 -11.33 -9.57 0.66
C GLY A 9 -10.49 -9.79 -0.60
N ASP A 10 -10.96 -9.27 -1.71
CA ASP A 10 -10.36 -9.48 -3.02
C ASP A 10 -9.24 -8.49 -3.36
N VAL A 11 -8.97 -7.53 -2.50
CA VAL A 11 -7.93 -6.52 -2.73
C VAL A 11 -6.56 -7.17 -2.56
N ASN A 12 -5.72 -7.06 -3.59
CA ASN A 12 -4.36 -7.57 -3.55
C ASN A 12 -3.40 -6.50 -3.03
N VAL A 13 -3.10 -6.56 -1.73
CA VAL A 13 -2.23 -5.56 -1.11
C VAL A 13 -0.77 -5.69 -1.53
N SER A 14 -0.34 -6.85 -2.05
CA SER A 14 1.02 -6.98 -2.57
C SER A 14 1.23 -6.15 -3.84
N GLN A 15 0.22 -6.06 -4.70
CA GLN A 15 0.29 -5.19 -5.87
C GLN A 15 0.33 -3.71 -5.49
N ILE A 16 -0.46 -3.33 -4.48
CA ILE A 16 -0.45 -1.96 -3.97
C ILE A 16 0.94 -1.62 -3.42
N CYS A 17 1.49 -2.47 -2.56
CA CYS A 17 2.81 -2.25 -1.99
C CYS A 17 3.92 -2.29 -3.04
N ALA A 18 3.78 -3.11 -4.08
CA ALA A 18 4.76 -3.17 -5.16
C ALA A 18 4.87 -1.84 -5.91
N THR A 19 3.77 -1.12 -6.09
CA THR A 19 3.80 0.21 -6.71
C THR A 19 4.56 1.22 -5.87
N LEU A 20 4.74 0.94 -4.58
CA LEU A 20 5.45 1.78 -3.61
C LEU A 20 6.84 1.22 -3.26
N GLY A 21 7.32 0.25 -4.04
CA GLY A 21 8.64 -0.34 -3.84
C GLY A 21 8.70 -1.45 -2.79
N GLY A 22 7.56 -1.93 -2.32
CA GLY A 22 7.48 -3.01 -1.34
C GLY A 22 7.00 -4.32 -1.96
N GLY A 23 6.39 -5.16 -1.16
CA GLY A 23 5.85 -6.44 -1.60
C GLY A 23 5.40 -7.31 -0.46
N GLY A 24 5.06 -8.55 -0.76
CA GLY A 24 4.60 -9.51 0.23
C GLY A 24 3.56 -10.45 -0.36
N HIS A 25 2.63 -10.90 0.47
CA HIS A 25 1.51 -11.73 0.05
C HIS A 25 0.30 -10.90 -0.37
N ALA A 26 -0.59 -11.47 -1.17
CA ALA A 26 -1.79 -10.78 -1.64
C ALA A 26 -2.66 -10.23 -0.51
N LYS A 27 -2.66 -10.89 0.65
CA LYS A 27 -3.48 -10.48 1.80
C LYS A 27 -2.69 -9.84 2.94
N ALA A 28 -1.35 -9.80 2.84
CA ALA A 28 -0.50 -9.18 3.85
C ALA A 28 0.81 -8.76 3.21
N SER A 29 1.04 -7.48 3.12
CA SER A 29 2.26 -6.94 2.52
C SER A 29 2.71 -5.67 3.22
N GLY A 30 3.89 -5.18 2.87
CA GLY A 30 4.44 -3.99 3.46
C GLY A 30 5.30 -3.21 2.49
N CYS A 31 5.51 -1.96 2.81
CA CYS A 31 6.41 -1.08 2.08
C CYS A 31 6.99 -0.03 3.03
N ALA A 32 8.04 0.65 2.57
CA ALA A 32 8.62 1.77 3.30
C ALA A 32 8.52 3.02 2.42
N ILE A 33 8.08 4.11 2.99
CA ILE A 33 7.91 5.37 2.29
C ILE A 33 8.66 6.47 3.04
N ASP A 34 9.56 7.16 2.35
CA ASP A 34 10.27 8.30 2.90
C ASP A 34 9.40 9.56 2.77
N GLY A 35 9.46 10.41 3.78
CA GLY A 35 8.75 11.66 3.78
C GLY A 35 8.08 11.97 5.11
N ASN A 36 7.34 13.07 5.16
CA ASN A 36 6.57 13.41 6.34
C ASN A 36 5.22 12.67 6.32
N LEU A 37 4.53 12.68 7.46
CA LEU A 37 3.30 11.92 7.62
C LEU A 37 2.20 12.33 6.63
N GLU A 38 2.06 13.61 6.34
CA GLU A 38 1.03 14.08 5.41
C GLU A 38 1.27 13.59 3.99
N ASP A 39 2.52 13.66 3.52
CA ASP A 39 2.88 13.18 2.19
C ASP A 39 2.71 11.67 2.08
N VAL A 40 3.13 10.94 3.11
CA VAL A 40 2.99 9.48 3.16
C VAL A 40 1.51 9.09 3.11
N LYS A 41 0.65 9.78 3.85
CA LYS A 41 -0.80 9.53 3.81
C LYS A 41 -1.38 9.73 2.41
N LYS A 42 -0.99 10.80 1.71
CA LYS A 42 -1.46 11.07 0.35
C LYS A 42 -1.04 9.98 -0.63
N ILE A 43 0.22 9.56 -0.54
CA ILE A 43 0.75 8.49 -1.37
C ILE A 43 -0.02 7.19 -1.13
N LEU A 44 -0.27 6.84 0.12
CA LEU A 44 -1.00 5.63 0.49
C LEU A 44 -2.44 5.65 -0.01
N VAL A 45 -3.15 6.74 0.21
CA VAL A 45 -4.55 6.87 -0.21
C VAL A 45 -4.65 6.70 -1.73
N GLU A 46 -3.76 7.34 -2.47
CA GLU A 46 -3.77 7.24 -3.93
C GLU A 46 -3.44 5.83 -4.41
N ALA A 47 -2.46 5.17 -3.78
CA ALA A 47 -2.09 3.80 -4.12
C ALA A 47 -3.23 2.82 -3.85
N VAL A 48 -3.92 2.97 -2.73
CA VAL A 48 -5.07 2.13 -2.37
C VAL A 48 -6.23 2.36 -3.33
N ARG A 49 -6.51 3.62 -3.68
CA ARG A 49 -7.56 3.94 -4.67
C ARG A 49 -7.31 3.22 -5.99
N LYS A 50 -6.09 3.33 -6.51
CA LYS A 50 -5.71 2.68 -7.77
C LYS A 50 -5.80 1.16 -7.65
N GLY A 51 -5.35 0.60 -6.55
CA GLY A 51 -5.40 -0.85 -6.33
C GLY A 51 -6.81 -1.39 -6.20
N MET A 52 -7.76 -0.56 -5.78
CA MET A 52 -9.17 -0.92 -5.67
C MET A 52 -10.01 -0.48 -6.86
N ASN A 53 -9.42 0.16 -7.85
CA ASN A 53 -10.13 0.71 -9.03
C ASN A 53 -11.21 1.74 -8.67
N LEU A 54 -10.91 2.59 -7.71
CA LEU A 54 -11.82 3.66 -7.29
C LEU A 54 -11.52 5.00 -7.96
#